data_3e2b88b7803f87fb6e21319feb22ec6b
#
_entry.id   3e2b88b7803f87fb6e21319feb22ec6b
#
_cell.length_a   1.000
_cell.length_b   1.000
_cell.length_c   1.000
_cell.angle_alpha   90.00
_cell.angle_beta   90.00
_cell.angle_gamma   90.00
#
_symmetry.space_group_name_H-M   'P 1'
#
loop_
_entity.id
_entity.type
_entity.pdbx_description
1 polymer ?
#
loop_
_entity_poly.entity_id
_entity_poly.type
_entity_poly.pdbx_seq_one_letter_code
_entity_poly.pdbx_strand_id
1 'polypeptide(L)'
;RAAAPAATGTRYVAVNRFRTKGGGAPAALEKRWADRPSRLAEMAGFRFFSLLRRVPAAGGPPVEDLDFDYFSFTVWADEASFQAWRQGDAFKEAHGGGNFAGVVGMIVSSARTLKGPPKLATFVGRDALSVPVAAADLPATVGGWRQVEADGVNLLEPESFVVMDRYSVPEGREAAFAAAAASPAAASAAGFRFASALEREGKSEDGCNFYATSIWSSREAYEAGKEALGRGALAEEFGAPGADPMLFEGKLVLETQQGA
;
A
#
# COMPACT_ATOMS: atom_id res chain seq x y z
N ARG A 1 4.56 -7.21 -27.48
CA ARG A 1 5.44 -6.06 -27.13
C ARG A 1 6.27 -6.50 -25.95
N ALA A 2 7.58 -6.35 -26.01
CA ALA A 2 8.44 -6.53 -24.85
C ALA A 2 8.03 -5.50 -23.79
N ALA A 3 7.87 -5.95 -22.54
CA ALA A 3 7.64 -5.04 -21.41
C ALA A 3 8.83 -4.07 -21.32
N ALA A 4 8.54 -2.80 -20.99
CA ALA A 4 9.59 -1.85 -20.70
C ALA A 4 10.43 -2.37 -19.52
N PRO A 5 11.75 -2.15 -19.51
CA PRO A 5 12.58 -2.62 -18.42
C PRO A 5 12.11 -2.01 -17.10
N ALA A 6 12.11 -2.82 -16.05
CA ALA A 6 11.78 -2.36 -14.71
C ALA A 6 12.77 -1.27 -14.26
N ALA A 7 12.25 -0.21 -13.65
CA ALA A 7 13.06 0.85 -13.08
C ALA A 7 13.41 0.53 -11.62
N THR A 8 14.64 0.80 -11.22
CA THR A 8 15.09 0.69 -9.83
C THR A 8 15.32 2.06 -9.22
N GLY A 9 15.15 2.19 -7.91
CA GLY A 9 15.39 3.45 -7.21
C GLY A 9 14.86 3.44 -5.78
N THR A 10 15.02 4.53 -5.08
CA THR A 10 14.39 4.74 -3.78
C THR A 10 12.93 5.17 -3.96
N ARG A 11 12.11 4.89 -2.95
CA ARG A 11 10.71 5.34 -2.84
C ARG A 11 10.45 5.82 -1.41
N TYR A 12 9.44 6.65 -1.26
CA TYR A 12 8.90 6.96 0.06
C TYR A 12 7.49 6.43 0.16
N VAL A 13 7.19 5.69 1.22
CA VAL A 13 5.90 5.02 1.40
C VAL A 13 5.25 5.52 2.69
N ALA A 14 4.00 5.97 2.59
CA ALA A 14 3.21 6.37 3.74
C ALA A 14 1.97 5.49 3.86
N VAL A 15 1.75 4.96 5.06
CA VAL A 15 0.68 4.03 5.36
C VAL A 15 -0.11 4.53 6.56
N ASN A 16 -1.42 4.81 6.39
CA ASN A 16 -2.30 4.93 7.54
C ASN A 16 -2.99 3.59 7.78
N ARG A 17 -2.89 3.11 9.01
CA ARG A 17 -3.45 1.85 9.47
C ARG A 17 -4.78 2.10 10.17
N PHE A 18 -5.83 1.38 9.78
CA PHE A 18 -7.16 1.53 10.34
C PHE A 18 -7.62 0.20 10.93
N ARG A 19 -8.48 0.28 11.96
CA ARG A 19 -9.25 -0.85 12.44
C ARG A 19 -10.73 -0.53 12.38
N THR A 20 -11.49 -1.31 11.62
CA THR A 20 -12.95 -1.13 11.52
C THR A 20 -13.68 -1.78 12.71
N LYS A 21 -14.93 -1.37 12.91
CA LYS A 21 -15.79 -1.92 13.97
C LYS A 21 -16.42 -3.27 13.62
N GLY A 22 -16.17 -3.78 12.40
CA GLY A 22 -16.84 -4.97 11.89
C GLY A 22 -18.25 -4.70 11.36
N GLY A 23 -18.99 -5.76 11.04
CA GLY A 23 -20.31 -5.63 10.41
C GLY A 23 -20.24 -4.88 9.08
N GLY A 24 -21.09 -3.87 8.89
CA GLY A 24 -21.09 -3.02 7.68
C GLY A 24 -20.00 -1.94 7.64
N ALA A 25 -19.16 -1.81 8.67
CA ALA A 25 -18.15 -0.75 8.74
C ALA A 25 -17.06 -0.85 7.64
N PRO A 26 -16.59 -2.03 7.22
CA PRO A 26 -15.69 -2.17 6.07
C PRO A 26 -16.25 -1.56 4.78
N ALA A 27 -17.44 -1.92 4.37
CA ALA A 27 -18.09 -1.37 3.16
C ALA A 27 -18.34 0.14 3.26
N ALA A 28 -18.74 0.62 4.43
CA ALA A 28 -18.91 2.06 4.70
C ALA A 28 -17.57 2.81 4.65
N LEU A 29 -16.45 2.19 5.07
CA LEU A 29 -15.12 2.75 4.92
C LEU A 29 -14.72 2.83 3.45
N GLU A 30 -14.89 1.76 2.69
CA GLU A 30 -14.58 1.72 1.25
C GLU A 30 -15.39 2.77 0.47
N LYS A 31 -16.71 2.88 0.74
CA LYS A 31 -17.55 3.93 0.16
C LYS A 31 -17.02 5.33 0.47
N ARG A 32 -16.68 5.61 1.72
CA ARG A 32 -16.13 6.92 2.09
C ARG A 32 -14.84 7.25 1.34
N TRP A 33 -14.00 6.24 1.07
CA TRP A 33 -12.79 6.44 0.27
C TRP A 33 -13.10 6.63 -1.21
N ALA A 34 -14.09 5.93 -1.75
CA ALA A 34 -14.54 6.09 -3.14
C ALA A 34 -15.14 7.48 -3.38
N ASP A 35 -15.97 7.96 -2.46
CA ASP A 35 -16.72 9.23 -2.60
C ASP A 35 -15.89 10.49 -2.27
N ARG A 36 -14.72 10.33 -1.63
CA ARG A 36 -13.97 11.50 -1.17
C ARG A 36 -13.31 12.23 -2.34
N PRO A 37 -13.31 13.57 -2.38
CA PRO A 37 -12.51 14.30 -3.34
C PRO A 37 -11.02 14.10 -3.02
N SER A 38 -10.20 13.95 -4.05
CA SER A 38 -8.75 13.89 -3.92
C SER A 38 -8.11 14.27 -5.24
N ARG A 39 -6.94 14.93 -5.18
CA ARG A 39 -6.14 15.31 -6.35
C ARG A 39 -4.79 14.59 -6.33
N LEU A 40 -4.78 13.39 -5.78
CA LEU A 40 -3.54 12.65 -5.49
C LEU A 40 -2.72 12.37 -6.76
N ALA A 41 -3.39 11.99 -7.87
CA ALA A 41 -2.71 11.71 -9.14
C ALA A 41 -2.12 12.95 -9.83
N GLU A 42 -2.52 14.18 -9.42
CA GLU A 42 -1.98 15.43 -9.94
C GLU A 42 -0.70 15.85 -9.20
N MET A 43 -0.37 15.19 -8.09
CA MET A 43 0.75 15.60 -7.24
C MET A 43 2.09 15.17 -7.85
N ALA A 44 3.03 16.10 -7.89
CA ALA A 44 4.40 15.81 -8.31
C ALA A 44 5.00 14.71 -7.41
N GLY A 45 5.66 13.74 -8.04
CA GLY A 45 6.27 12.61 -7.34
C GLY A 45 5.32 11.53 -6.83
N PHE A 46 4.00 11.68 -6.97
CA PHE A 46 3.07 10.58 -6.71
C PHE A 46 3.32 9.41 -7.67
N ARG A 47 3.24 8.17 -7.15
CA ARG A 47 3.46 6.95 -7.92
C ARG A 47 2.26 6.00 -7.87
N PHE A 48 1.81 5.67 -6.66
CA PHE A 48 0.79 4.65 -6.45
C PHE A 48 -0.02 4.94 -5.19
N PHE A 49 -1.31 4.63 -5.24
CA PHE A 49 -2.20 4.55 -4.08
C PHE A 49 -3.06 3.30 -4.17
N SER A 50 -3.31 2.70 -3.03
CA SER A 50 -4.40 1.73 -2.87
C SER A 50 -4.96 1.76 -1.44
N LEU A 51 -6.26 1.56 -1.33
CA LEU A 51 -6.91 1.20 -0.07
C LEU A 51 -6.80 -0.32 0.07
N LEU A 52 -5.94 -0.77 0.97
CA LEU A 52 -5.64 -2.17 1.20
C LEU A 52 -6.57 -2.74 2.28
N ARG A 53 -7.33 -3.77 1.94
CA ARG A 53 -8.09 -4.57 2.90
C ARG A 53 -7.31 -5.84 3.24
N ARG A 54 -7.04 -6.07 4.51
CA ARG A 54 -6.33 -7.26 4.96
C ARG A 54 -7.20 -8.50 4.74
N VAL A 55 -6.55 -9.58 4.28
CA VAL A 55 -7.16 -10.90 4.12
C VAL A 55 -6.37 -11.92 4.92
N PRO A 56 -7.01 -12.99 5.43
CA PRO A 56 -6.29 -13.98 6.21
C PRO A 56 -5.28 -14.76 5.35
N ALA A 57 -4.15 -15.11 5.96
CA ALA A 57 -3.27 -16.15 5.43
C ALA A 57 -3.93 -17.52 5.63
N ALA A 58 -3.54 -18.50 4.81
CA ALA A 58 -4.03 -19.87 4.97
C ALA A 58 -3.65 -20.41 6.36
N GLY A 59 -4.65 -20.79 7.17
CA GLY A 59 -4.46 -21.25 8.54
C GLY A 59 -4.12 -20.17 9.57
N GLY A 60 -4.08 -18.87 9.15
CA GLY A 60 -3.86 -17.75 10.04
C GLY A 60 -5.12 -17.33 10.83
N PRO A 61 -4.96 -16.41 11.80
CA PRO A 61 -6.07 -15.91 12.60
C PRO A 61 -7.07 -15.13 11.74
N PRO A 62 -8.36 -15.08 12.13
CA PRO A 62 -9.35 -14.22 11.51
C PRO A 62 -8.91 -12.76 11.51
N VAL A 63 -9.28 -12.00 10.47
CA VAL A 63 -8.89 -10.58 10.33
C VAL A 63 -9.44 -9.74 11.49
N GLU A 64 -10.58 -10.15 12.08
CA GLU A 64 -11.22 -9.50 13.21
C GLU A 64 -10.36 -9.51 14.49
N ASP A 65 -9.43 -10.44 14.61
CA ASP A 65 -8.52 -10.58 15.75
C ASP A 65 -7.21 -9.80 15.56
N LEU A 66 -7.02 -9.17 14.39
CA LEU A 66 -5.83 -8.40 14.08
C LEU A 66 -5.95 -6.94 14.52
N ASP A 67 -4.80 -6.29 14.76
CA ASP A 67 -4.75 -4.90 15.19
C ASP A 67 -5.26 -3.91 14.13
N PHE A 68 -5.09 -4.24 12.84
CA PHE A 68 -5.49 -3.42 11.72
C PHE A 68 -6.03 -4.29 10.58
N ASP A 69 -7.12 -3.88 9.98
CA ASP A 69 -7.79 -4.56 8.87
C ASP A 69 -7.75 -3.76 7.55
N TYR A 70 -7.41 -2.44 7.62
CA TYR A 70 -7.24 -1.59 6.44
C TYR A 70 -5.98 -0.74 6.52
N PHE A 71 -5.35 -0.54 5.35
CA PHE A 71 -4.28 0.44 5.15
C PHE A 71 -4.64 1.37 4.00
N SER A 72 -4.42 2.68 4.15
CA SER A 72 -4.20 3.52 2.97
C SER A 72 -2.72 3.52 2.67
N PHE A 73 -2.36 3.04 1.51
CA PHE A 73 -0.97 2.83 1.12
C PHE A 73 -0.64 3.75 -0.05
N THR A 74 0.34 4.64 0.14
CA THR A 74 0.81 5.57 -0.89
C THR A 74 2.30 5.40 -1.13
N VAL A 75 2.69 5.40 -2.41
CA VAL A 75 4.09 5.38 -2.84
C VAL A 75 4.40 6.70 -3.53
N TRP A 76 5.52 7.30 -3.16
CA TRP A 76 6.04 8.56 -3.66
C TRP A 76 7.45 8.38 -4.22
N ALA A 77 7.87 9.27 -5.10
CA ALA A 77 9.24 9.29 -5.61
C ALA A 77 10.25 9.48 -4.47
N ASP A 78 9.92 10.34 -3.51
CA ASP A 78 10.76 10.73 -2.38
C ASP A 78 9.92 11.33 -1.25
N GLU A 79 10.54 11.55 -0.09
CA GLU A 79 9.94 12.18 1.07
C GLU A 79 9.49 13.62 0.79
N ALA A 80 10.28 14.39 0.03
CA ALA A 80 9.96 15.78 -0.27
C ALA A 80 8.62 15.91 -1.00
N SER A 81 8.35 15.02 -1.96
CA SER A 81 7.08 14.93 -2.69
C SER A 81 5.91 14.62 -1.76
N PHE A 82 6.08 13.68 -0.83
CA PHE A 82 5.07 13.36 0.20
C PHE A 82 4.80 14.56 1.12
N GLN A 83 5.85 15.24 1.60
CA GLN A 83 5.73 16.39 2.49
C GLN A 83 5.07 17.58 1.77
N ALA A 84 5.41 17.82 0.51
CA ALA A 84 4.77 18.86 -0.31
C ALA A 84 3.25 18.62 -0.44
N TRP A 85 2.83 17.36 -0.72
CA TRP A 85 1.42 17.00 -0.72
C TRP A 85 0.78 17.20 0.66
N ARG A 86 1.41 16.70 1.74
CA ARG A 86 0.87 16.75 3.10
C ARG A 86 0.64 18.18 3.60
N GLN A 87 1.46 19.14 3.16
CA GLN A 87 1.37 20.56 3.53
C GLN A 87 0.48 21.36 2.57
N GLY A 88 0.14 20.79 1.40
CA GLY A 88 -0.59 21.44 0.34
C GLY A 88 -2.12 21.46 0.52
N ASP A 89 -2.79 22.19 -0.37
CA ASP A 89 -4.25 22.32 -0.35
C ASP A 89 -4.96 21.02 -0.75
N ALA A 90 -4.35 20.22 -1.64
CA ALA A 90 -4.88 18.90 -2.01
C ALA A 90 -5.04 17.94 -0.80
N PHE A 91 -4.15 18.04 0.18
CA PHE A 91 -4.28 17.28 1.43
C PHE A 91 -5.46 17.80 2.26
N LYS A 92 -5.61 19.11 2.40
CA LYS A 92 -6.72 19.72 3.15
C LYS A 92 -8.07 19.38 2.52
N GLU A 93 -8.18 19.45 1.19
CA GLU A 93 -9.37 19.06 0.42
C GLU A 93 -9.75 17.60 0.70
N ALA A 94 -8.79 16.68 0.63
CA ALA A 94 -8.99 15.26 0.88
C ALA A 94 -9.38 14.94 2.35
N HIS A 95 -9.14 15.87 3.30
CA HIS A 95 -9.36 15.69 4.74
C HIS A 95 -10.40 16.64 5.32
N GLY A 96 -11.42 16.99 4.56
CA GLY A 96 -12.56 17.81 5.04
C GLY A 96 -12.58 19.25 4.51
N GLY A 97 -11.80 19.53 3.46
CA GLY A 97 -11.86 20.82 2.74
C GLY A 97 -11.43 22.04 3.54
N GLY A 98 -10.74 21.85 4.67
CA GLY A 98 -10.26 22.97 5.51
C GLY A 98 -11.36 23.76 6.21
N ASN A 99 -12.64 23.36 6.13
CA ASN A 99 -13.75 23.99 6.86
C ASN A 99 -14.22 23.15 8.06
N PHE A 100 -14.79 23.83 9.04
CA PHE A 100 -15.21 23.18 10.31
C PHE A 100 -16.23 22.06 10.10
N ALA A 101 -17.20 22.25 9.20
CA ALA A 101 -18.24 21.26 8.94
C ALA A 101 -17.68 19.98 8.31
N GLY A 102 -16.74 20.10 7.37
CA GLY A 102 -16.04 18.96 6.75
C GLY A 102 -15.20 18.17 7.75
N VAL A 103 -14.47 18.88 8.63
CA VAL A 103 -13.67 18.22 9.68
C VAL A 103 -14.57 17.48 10.68
N VAL A 104 -15.67 18.09 11.12
CA VAL A 104 -16.65 17.45 12.02
C VAL A 104 -17.28 16.24 11.34
N GLY A 105 -17.69 16.35 10.08
CA GLY A 105 -18.22 15.23 9.28
C GLY A 105 -17.25 14.06 9.20
N MET A 106 -15.96 14.33 8.96
CA MET A 106 -14.92 13.32 8.95
C MET A 106 -14.73 12.64 10.31
N ILE A 107 -14.72 13.40 11.41
CA ILE A 107 -14.60 12.86 12.77
C ILE A 107 -15.80 11.95 13.09
N VAL A 108 -17.03 12.42 12.84
CA VAL A 108 -18.25 11.64 13.10
C VAL A 108 -18.28 10.36 12.27
N SER A 109 -17.95 10.45 10.98
CA SER A 109 -17.89 9.28 10.10
C SER A 109 -16.81 8.29 10.55
N SER A 110 -15.63 8.78 10.94
CA SER A 110 -14.55 7.94 11.48
C SER A 110 -14.98 7.28 12.80
N ALA A 111 -15.62 7.99 13.71
CA ALA A 111 -16.11 7.44 14.96
C ALA A 111 -17.19 6.36 14.78
N ARG A 112 -17.95 6.39 13.68
CA ARG A 112 -18.93 5.35 13.35
C ARG A 112 -18.30 4.08 12.78
N THR A 113 -17.22 4.21 12.00
CA THR A 113 -16.62 3.09 11.25
C THR A 113 -15.38 2.50 11.91
N LEU A 114 -14.61 3.30 12.66
CA LEU A 114 -13.29 2.89 13.18
C LEU A 114 -13.32 2.65 14.69
N LYS A 115 -12.50 1.71 15.16
CA LYS A 115 -12.27 1.41 16.60
C LYS A 115 -11.29 2.38 17.28
N GLY A 116 -10.73 3.33 16.54
CA GLY A 116 -9.79 4.31 17.07
C GLY A 116 -9.23 5.20 15.96
N PRO A 117 -8.35 6.15 16.28
CA PRO A 117 -7.71 6.99 15.30
C PRO A 117 -6.79 6.17 14.38
N PRO A 118 -6.65 6.57 13.10
CA PRO A 118 -5.65 5.98 12.22
C PRO A 118 -4.24 6.14 12.79
N LYS A 119 -3.39 5.14 12.55
CA LYS A 119 -1.96 5.19 12.93
C LYS A 119 -1.11 5.32 11.67
N LEU A 120 -0.36 6.40 11.56
CA LEU A 120 0.59 6.62 10.46
C LEU A 120 1.86 5.80 10.69
N ALA A 121 2.35 5.19 9.63
CA ALA A 121 3.69 4.64 9.52
C ALA A 121 4.31 5.10 8.19
N THR A 122 5.59 5.43 8.23
CA THR A 122 6.34 5.85 7.03
C THR A 122 7.54 4.94 6.85
N PHE A 123 7.96 4.81 5.58
CA PHE A 123 9.02 3.91 5.19
C PHE A 123 9.85 4.51 4.07
N VAL A 124 11.15 4.24 4.10
CA VAL A 124 12.03 4.41 2.95
C VAL A 124 12.09 3.11 2.17
N GLY A 125 11.60 3.12 0.95
CA GLY A 125 11.68 1.97 0.03
C GLY A 125 13.06 1.94 -0.62
N ARG A 126 13.87 0.95 -0.25
CA ARG A 126 15.21 0.73 -0.80
C ARG A 126 15.15 -0.22 -1.97
N ASP A 127 15.98 0.03 -2.99
CA ASP A 127 16.10 -0.81 -4.19
C ASP A 127 14.73 -1.21 -4.80
N ALA A 128 13.81 -0.24 -4.81
CA ALA A 128 12.49 -0.47 -5.33
C ALA A 128 12.53 -0.86 -6.80
N LEU A 129 11.92 -1.98 -7.13
CA LEU A 129 11.77 -2.50 -8.48
C LEU A 129 10.32 -2.24 -8.93
N SER A 130 10.14 -1.38 -9.93
CA SER A 130 8.81 -1.01 -10.46
C SER A 130 8.70 -1.38 -11.94
N VAL A 131 7.54 -1.91 -12.32
CA VAL A 131 7.20 -2.14 -13.73
C VAL A 131 6.38 -0.96 -14.23
N PRO A 132 6.82 -0.26 -15.30
CA PRO A 132 6.07 0.83 -15.89
C PRO A 132 4.69 0.38 -16.40
N VAL A 133 3.70 1.24 -16.27
CA VAL A 133 2.32 0.99 -16.71
C VAL A 133 2.07 1.74 -18.02
N ALA A 134 1.50 1.05 -19.01
CA ALA A 134 1.15 1.72 -20.26
C ALA A 134 0.01 2.73 -20.02
N ALA A 135 0.08 3.88 -20.72
CA ALA A 135 -0.92 4.94 -20.55
C ALA A 135 -2.37 4.45 -20.76
N ALA A 136 -2.55 3.47 -21.66
CA ALA A 136 -3.86 2.89 -21.94
C ALA A 136 -4.40 1.99 -20.80
N ASP A 137 -3.52 1.52 -19.92
CA ASP A 137 -3.86 0.63 -18.81
C ASP A 137 -4.02 1.40 -17.48
N LEU A 138 -3.75 2.71 -17.49
CA LEU A 138 -3.97 3.54 -16.33
C LEU A 138 -5.46 3.71 -16.04
N PRO A 139 -5.84 3.71 -14.75
CA PRO A 139 -7.23 3.96 -14.38
C PRO A 139 -7.66 5.39 -14.78
N ALA A 140 -8.88 5.50 -15.29
CA ALA A 140 -9.47 6.81 -15.57
C ALA A 140 -9.66 7.62 -14.28
N THR A 141 -9.33 8.92 -14.34
CA THR A 141 -9.47 9.83 -13.21
C THR A 141 -10.25 11.07 -13.58
N VAL A 142 -10.93 11.64 -12.60
CA VAL A 142 -11.55 12.98 -12.68
C VAL A 142 -11.01 13.80 -11.51
N GLY A 143 -10.39 14.94 -11.83
CA GLY A 143 -9.75 15.79 -10.82
C GLY A 143 -8.68 15.06 -10.00
N GLY A 144 -7.95 14.13 -10.63
CA GLY A 144 -6.86 13.39 -9.96
C GLY A 144 -7.30 12.25 -9.05
N TRP A 145 -8.58 11.88 -9.05
CA TRP A 145 -9.11 10.76 -8.26
C TRP A 145 -9.96 9.81 -9.11
N ARG A 146 -10.03 8.55 -8.66
CA ARG A 146 -10.86 7.51 -9.30
C ARG A 146 -12.34 7.77 -9.08
N GLN A 147 -13.13 7.59 -10.15
CA GLN A 147 -14.59 7.50 -10.07
C GLN A 147 -14.98 6.03 -9.93
N VAL A 148 -15.36 5.62 -8.73
CA VAL A 148 -15.81 4.26 -8.42
C VAL A 148 -17.13 4.35 -7.68
N GLU A 149 -18.14 3.64 -8.17
CA GLU A 149 -19.42 3.54 -7.48
C GLU A 149 -19.29 2.56 -6.30
N ALA A 150 -19.67 3.01 -5.13
CA ALA A 150 -19.71 2.22 -3.91
C ALA A 150 -21.03 2.47 -3.17
N ASP A 151 -21.76 1.41 -2.84
CA ASP A 151 -23.05 1.49 -2.17
C ASP A 151 -22.97 1.59 -0.63
N GLY A 152 -21.81 1.23 -0.07
CA GLY A 152 -21.58 1.17 1.38
C GLY A 152 -22.17 -0.07 2.07
N VAL A 153 -22.65 -1.04 1.31
CA VAL A 153 -23.20 -2.32 1.76
C VAL A 153 -22.31 -3.47 1.30
N ASN A 154 -21.93 -3.44 0.03
CA ASN A 154 -21.03 -4.41 -0.57
C ASN A 154 -19.58 -3.89 -0.55
N LEU A 155 -18.63 -4.82 -0.43
CA LEU A 155 -17.21 -4.51 -0.52
C LEU A 155 -16.84 -4.26 -1.99
N LEU A 156 -15.90 -3.35 -2.23
CA LEU A 156 -15.35 -3.12 -3.56
C LEU A 156 -14.57 -4.35 -4.05
N GLU A 157 -14.57 -4.56 -5.36
CA GLU A 157 -13.77 -5.60 -5.98
C GLU A 157 -12.26 -5.30 -5.85
N PRO A 158 -11.41 -6.33 -5.68
CA PRO A 158 -9.97 -6.15 -5.65
C PRO A 158 -9.41 -5.82 -7.04
N GLU A 159 -8.49 -4.85 -7.08
CA GLU A 159 -7.77 -4.41 -8.29
C GLU A 159 -6.27 -4.71 -8.22
N SER A 160 -5.78 -5.10 -7.05
CA SER A 160 -4.40 -5.52 -6.82
C SER A 160 -4.29 -6.42 -5.61
N PHE A 161 -3.14 -7.07 -5.47
CA PHE A 161 -2.81 -7.87 -4.31
C PHE A 161 -1.45 -7.45 -3.75
N VAL A 162 -1.37 -7.19 -2.45
CA VAL A 162 -0.15 -6.72 -1.80
C VAL A 162 0.25 -7.69 -0.69
N VAL A 163 1.54 -8.01 -0.66
CA VAL A 163 2.12 -8.91 0.34
C VAL A 163 3.26 -8.19 1.04
N MET A 164 3.30 -8.27 2.36
CA MET A 164 4.33 -7.69 3.20
C MET A 164 4.84 -8.71 4.21
N ASP A 165 6.11 -9.11 4.07
CA ASP A 165 6.82 -9.95 5.03
C ASP A 165 7.69 -9.06 5.93
N ARG A 166 7.60 -9.25 7.23
CA ARG A 166 8.24 -8.40 8.24
C ARG A 166 9.52 -9.02 8.78
N TYR A 167 10.60 -8.26 8.77
CA TYR A 167 11.92 -8.72 9.18
C TYR A 167 12.55 -7.82 10.24
N SER A 168 13.32 -8.42 11.12
CA SER A 168 14.25 -7.73 12.03
C SER A 168 15.65 -7.85 11.45
N VAL A 169 16.02 -6.92 10.57
CA VAL A 169 17.31 -6.91 9.88
C VAL A 169 18.38 -6.33 10.82
N PRO A 170 19.50 -7.03 11.05
CA PRO A 170 20.59 -6.53 11.88
C PRO A 170 21.23 -5.27 11.30
N GLU A 171 21.75 -4.41 12.17
CA GLU A 171 22.52 -3.23 11.80
C GLU A 171 23.71 -3.61 10.88
N GLY A 172 23.88 -2.84 9.81
CA GLY A 172 24.91 -3.06 8.78
C GLY A 172 24.53 -4.08 7.70
N ARG A 173 23.37 -4.74 7.81
CA ARG A 173 22.88 -5.70 6.80
C ARG A 173 21.76 -5.12 5.91
N GLU A 174 21.38 -3.85 6.10
CA GLU A 174 20.21 -3.21 5.47
C GLU A 174 20.33 -3.16 3.94
N ALA A 175 21.50 -2.81 3.42
CA ALA A 175 21.74 -2.74 1.97
C ALA A 175 21.69 -4.13 1.31
N ALA A 176 22.28 -5.15 1.96
CA ALA A 176 22.23 -6.51 1.47
C ALA A 176 20.79 -7.07 1.48
N PHE A 177 20.04 -6.79 2.55
CA PHE A 177 18.63 -7.16 2.63
C PHE A 177 17.81 -6.48 1.52
N ALA A 178 18.00 -5.19 1.30
CA ALA A 178 17.28 -4.43 0.29
C ALA A 178 17.52 -5.00 -1.12
N ALA A 179 18.77 -5.27 -1.46
CA ALA A 179 19.13 -5.87 -2.75
C ALA A 179 18.50 -7.27 -2.94
N ALA A 180 18.48 -8.10 -1.88
CA ALA A 180 17.91 -9.43 -1.94
C ALA A 180 16.37 -9.39 -2.04
N ALA A 181 15.70 -8.47 -1.32
CA ALA A 181 14.25 -8.32 -1.31
C ALA A 181 13.69 -7.76 -2.63
N ALA A 182 14.47 -6.99 -3.39
CA ALA A 182 14.05 -6.43 -4.69
C ALA A 182 13.85 -7.49 -5.77
N SER A 183 14.54 -8.63 -5.68
CA SER A 183 14.44 -9.79 -6.58
C SER A 183 14.12 -9.46 -8.06
N PRO A 184 15.11 -9.11 -8.91
CA PRO A 184 14.87 -8.73 -10.31
C PRO A 184 14.14 -9.81 -11.13
N ALA A 185 14.24 -11.09 -10.75
CA ALA A 185 13.55 -12.20 -11.39
C ALA A 185 12.02 -12.03 -11.37
N ALA A 186 11.48 -11.40 -10.32
CA ALA A 186 10.05 -11.17 -10.19
C ALA A 186 9.49 -10.22 -11.27
N ALA A 187 10.30 -9.31 -11.82
CA ALA A 187 9.86 -8.37 -12.85
C ALA A 187 9.33 -9.04 -14.12
N SER A 188 9.74 -10.29 -14.38
CA SER A 188 9.27 -11.08 -15.53
C SER A 188 7.99 -11.85 -15.25
N ALA A 189 7.53 -11.92 -14.01
CA ALA A 189 6.33 -12.64 -13.66
C ALA A 189 5.07 -11.88 -14.11
N ALA A 190 4.13 -12.62 -14.69
CA ALA A 190 2.87 -12.01 -15.14
C ALA A 190 2.12 -11.36 -13.97
N GLY A 191 1.70 -10.11 -14.16
CA GLY A 191 0.97 -9.36 -13.14
C GLY A 191 1.82 -8.79 -12.01
N PHE A 192 3.16 -8.98 -12.01
CA PHE A 192 4.04 -8.28 -11.09
C PHE A 192 4.05 -6.78 -11.39
N ARG A 193 4.02 -5.94 -10.36
CA ARG A 193 4.03 -4.48 -10.48
C ARG A 193 5.16 -3.81 -9.72
N PHE A 194 5.48 -4.32 -8.52
CA PHE A 194 6.42 -3.66 -7.61
C PHE A 194 7.00 -4.64 -6.59
N ALA A 195 8.25 -4.44 -6.21
CA ALA A 195 8.85 -4.99 -5.00
C ALA A 195 9.84 -4.00 -4.39
N SER A 196 9.94 -3.98 -3.06
CA SER A 196 10.90 -3.16 -2.32
C SER A 196 11.10 -3.69 -0.92
N ALA A 197 12.29 -3.47 -0.37
CA ALA A 197 12.52 -3.48 1.07
C ALA A 197 12.08 -2.12 1.64
N LEU A 198 10.98 -2.10 2.36
CA LEU A 198 10.50 -0.91 3.05
C LEU A 198 11.14 -0.84 4.44
N GLU A 199 12.12 0.05 4.61
CA GLU A 199 12.72 0.36 5.90
C GLU A 199 11.81 1.28 6.69
N ARG A 200 11.40 0.85 7.88
CA ARG A 200 10.49 1.61 8.72
C ARG A 200 11.18 2.79 9.37
N GLU A 201 10.58 3.97 9.28
CA GLU A 201 11.00 5.12 10.06
C GLU A 201 10.44 5.04 11.50
N GLY A 202 11.31 5.28 12.47
CA GLY A 202 10.95 5.21 13.87
C GLY A 202 10.79 3.79 14.42
N LYS A 203 10.33 3.69 15.67
CA LYS A 203 10.20 2.40 16.36
C LYS A 203 9.03 1.60 15.83
N SER A 204 9.25 0.31 15.60
CA SER A 204 8.20 -0.66 15.30
C SER A 204 7.59 -1.22 16.58
N GLU A 205 6.28 -1.45 16.57
CA GLU A 205 5.55 -2.05 17.69
C GLU A 205 5.85 -3.56 17.80
N ASP A 206 6.22 -4.20 16.69
CA ASP A 206 6.52 -5.65 16.59
C ASP A 206 8.03 -5.96 16.50
N GLY A 207 8.90 -4.96 16.66
CA GLY A 207 10.36 -5.13 16.59
C GLY A 207 10.93 -5.31 15.18
N CYS A 208 10.08 -5.32 14.13
CA CYS A 208 10.52 -5.43 12.75
C CYS A 208 10.86 -4.05 12.18
N ASN A 209 12.04 -3.93 11.58
CA ASN A 209 12.51 -2.68 10.97
C ASN A 209 12.41 -2.66 9.44
N PHE A 210 12.20 -3.82 8.80
CA PHE A 210 12.03 -3.94 7.35
C PHE A 210 10.77 -4.73 6.97
N TYR A 211 10.14 -4.32 5.87
CA TYR A 211 8.98 -5.00 5.27
C TYR A 211 9.31 -5.29 3.80
N ALA A 212 9.60 -6.57 3.50
CA ALA A 212 9.78 -7.02 2.13
C ALA A 212 8.41 -7.06 1.45
N THR A 213 8.12 -6.03 0.65
CA THR A 213 6.80 -5.74 0.09
C THR A 213 6.75 -6.02 -1.38
N SER A 214 5.66 -6.62 -1.87
CA SER A 214 5.40 -6.79 -3.31
C SER A 214 3.94 -6.45 -3.65
N ILE A 215 3.73 -5.91 -4.87
CA ILE A 215 2.42 -5.55 -5.43
C ILE A 215 2.21 -6.34 -6.72
N TRP A 216 1.02 -6.92 -6.86
CA TRP A 216 0.60 -7.76 -7.98
C TRP A 216 -0.75 -7.32 -8.51
N SER A 217 -1.05 -7.65 -9.77
CA SER A 217 -2.35 -7.33 -10.37
C SER A 217 -3.52 -8.10 -9.76
N SER A 218 -3.26 -9.29 -9.18
CA SER A 218 -4.27 -10.09 -8.48
C SER A 218 -3.60 -11.10 -7.55
N ARG A 219 -4.41 -11.78 -6.72
CA ARG A 219 -3.96 -12.88 -5.86
C ARG A 219 -3.43 -14.06 -6.69
N GLU A 220 -4.11 -14.39 -7.79
CA GLU A 220 -3.72 -15.48 -8.68
C GLU A 220 -2.35 -15.20 -9.32
N ALA A 221 -2.10 -13.95 -9.73
CA ALA A 221 -0.81 -13.53 -10.26
C ALA A 221 0.31 -13.66 -9.20
N TYR A 222 0.03 -13.27 -7.95
CA TYR A 222 0.95 -13.51 -6.84
C TYR A 222 1.24 -14.99 -6.63
N GLU A 223 0.20 -15.83 -6.50
CA GLU A 223 0.37 -17.27 -6.26
C GLU A 223 1.17 -17.96 -7.38
N ALA A 224 0.98 -17.53 -8.63
CA ALA A 224 1.72 -18.05 -9.77
C ALA A 224 3.18 -17.56 -9.84
N GLY A 225 3.46 -16.35 -9.33
CA GLY A 225 4.76 -15.68 -9.47
C GLY A 225 5.59 -15.59 -8.19
N LYS A 226 5.07 -15.95 -7.02
CA LYS A 226 5.69 -15.69 -5.71
C LYS A 226 7.08 -16.33 -5.53
N GLU A 227 7.35 -17.46 -6.17
CA GLU A 227 8.66 -18.12 -6.10
C GLU A 227 9.79 -17.23 -6.67
N ALA A 228 9.46 -16.40 -7.67
CA ALA A 228 10.42 -15.46 -8.25
C ALA A 228 10.83 -14.33 -7.28
N LEU A 229 10.10 -14.14 -6.17
CA LEU A 229 10.49 -13.20 -5.11
C LEU A 229 11.69 -13.70 -4.28
N GLY A 230 12.06 -14.98 -4.36
CA GLY A 230 13.20 -15.53 -3.62
C GLY A 230 13.03 -15.50 -2.09
N ARG A 231 11.79 -15.52 -1.57
CA ARG A 231 11.52 -15.39 -0.12
C ARG A 231 12.17 -16.48 0.72
N GLY A 232 12.34 -17.69 0.16
CA GLY A 232 13.08 -18.78 0.82
C GLY A 232 14.54 -18.41 1.06
N ALA A 233 15.24 -17.95 0.03
CA ALA A 233 16.65 -17.51 0.14
C ALA A 233 16.78 -16.29 1.07
N LEU A 234 15.83 -15.36 1.03
CA LEU A 234 15.78 -14.22 1.95
C LEU A 234 15.68 -14.68 3.41
N ALA A 235 14.81 -15.67 3.68
CA ALA A 235 14.65 -16.23 5.02
C ALA A 235 15.88 -17.03 5.49
N GLU A 236 16.56 -17.74 4.60
CA GLU A 236 17.82 -18.45 4.90
C GLU A 236 18.94 -17.48 5.28
N GLU A 237 19.04 -16.35 4.58
CA GLU A 237 20.13 -15.39 4.82
C GLU A 237 19.87 -14.42 5.98
N PHE A 238 18.64 -13.97 6.18
CA PHE A 238 18.28 -12.93 7.17
C PHE A 238 17.39 -13.44 8.30
N GLY A 239 17.13 -14.73 8.36
CA GLY A 239 16.19 -15.33 9.30
C GLY A 239 14.74 -15.31 8.77
N ALA A 240 13.90 -16.15 9.37
CA ALA A 240 12.48 -16.19 9.04
C ALA A 240 11.80 -14.84 9.33
N PRO A 241 10.75 -14.48 8.58
CA PRO A 241 9.91 -13.34 8.92
C PRO A 241 9.43 -13.42 10.38
N GLY A 242 9.37 -12.27 11.05
CA GLY A 242 8.98 -12.19 12.46
C GLY A 242 7.53 -12.58 12.75
N ALA A 243 6.71 -12.74 11.71
CA ALA A 243 5.30 -13.17 11.78
C ALA A 243 4.83 -13.61 10.39
N ASP A 244 3.64 -14.21 10.33
CA ASP A 244 2.98 -14.55 9.07
C ASP A 244 2.89 -13.33 8.12
N PRO A 245 2.97 -13.55 6.81
CA PRO A 245 2.86 -12.48 5.83
C PRO A 245 1.54 -11.73 5.98
N MET A 246 1.60 -10.42 5.88
CA MET A 246 0.41 -9.59 5.78
C MET A 246 -0.05 -9.58 4.33
N LEU A 247 -1.24 -10.11 4.10
CA LEU A 247 -1.87 -10.22 2.79
C LEU A 247 -2.99 -9.20 2.67
N PHE A 248 -3.05 -8.49 1.52
CA PHE A 248 -4.04 -7.46 1.29
C PHE A 248 -4.62 -7.53 -0.12
N GLU A 249 -5.92 -7.34 -0.22
CA GLU A 249 -6.60 -6.96 -1.45
C GLU A 249 -6.59 -5.44 -1.58
N GLY A 250 -6.05 -4.93 -2.68
CA GLY A 250 -6.01 -3.51 -2.98
C GLY A 250 -7.26 -3.05 -3.71
N LYS A 251 -7.88 -2.01 -3.20
CA LYS A 251 -9.09 -1.35 -3.73
C LYS A 251 -8.75 0.07 -4.17
N LEU A 252 -9.50 0.64 -5.08
CA LEU A 252 -9.34 2.02 -5.53
C LEU A 252 -7.90 2.30 -6.00
N VAL A 253 -7.32 1.38 -6.76
CA VAL A 253 -5.94 1.52 -7.23
C VAL A 253 -5.81 2.75 -8.12
N LEU A 254 -4.83 3.59 -7.80
CA LEU A 254 -4.45 4.77 -8.55
C LEU A 254 -2.94 4.71 -8.78
N GLU A 255 -2.51 4.78 -10.02
CA GLU A 255 -1.09 4.64 -10.36
C GLU A 255 -0.69 5.55 -11.52
N THR A 256 0.60 5.77 -11.69
CA THR A 256 1.18 6.55 -12.77
C THR A 256 1.90 5.65 -13.79
N GLN A 257 2.25 6.20 -14.95
CA GLN A 257 3.01 5.47 -15.97
C GLN A 257 4.36 4.93 -15.46
N GLN A 258 4.92 5.55 -14.43
CA GLN A 258 6.20 5.15 -13.86
C GLN A 258 6.08 3.95 -12.92
N GLY A 259 4.86 3.51 -12.61
CA GLY A 259 4.59 2.46 -11.64
C GLY A 259 4.82 2.90 -10.19
N ALA A 260 4.59 1.97 -9.25
CA ALA A 260 4.74 2.19 -7.81
C ALA A 260 6.18 2.48 -7.37
#